data_7a3190c84858542a56aec9fb4df4a060
#
_entry.id   7a3190c84858542a56aec9fb4df4a060
#
_cell.length_a   1.000
_cell.length_b   1.000
_cell.length_c   1.000
_cell.angle_alpha   90.00
_cell.angle_beta   90.00
_cell.angle_gamma   90.00
#
_symmetry.space_group_name_H-M   'P 1'
#
loop_
_entity.id
_entity.type
_entity.pdbx_description
1 polymer ?
#
loop_
_entity_poly.entity_id
_entity_poly.type
_entity_poly.pdbx_seq_one_letter_code
_entity_poly.pdbx_strand_id
1 'polypeptide(L)'
;MVATVGSALGLPPASCVGGAAPEEKLRVVEAMRRQGTVVMVGDGVNDAAAIAAASVGVGVHGGAEACLATADVYLARPGLTPLVRLTEGAARTIAIIRRNIAFSIGYNIIGATLAVTGTITPLVAAVLMPLSSLTVVLASWSSTSFTRERES
;
A
#
# COMPACT_ATOMS: atom_id res chain seq x y z
N MET A 1 -10.83 19.64 -22.97
CA MET A 1 -10.82 19.62 -21.49
C MET A 1 -9.72 18.72 -20.90
N VAL A 2 -9.59 17.45 -21.28
CA VAL A 2 -8.54 16.55 -20.73
C VAL A 2 -7.13 17.01 -21.06
N ALA A 3 -6.85 17.39 -22.30
CA ALA A 3 -5.54 17.92 -22.71
C ALA A 3 -5.17 19.21 -21.96
N THR A 4 -6.15 20.07 -21.64
CA THR A 4 -5.93 21.31 -20.88
C THR A 4 -5.56 21.02 -19.43
N VAL A 5 -6.20 20.04 -18.78
CA VAL A 5 -5.89 19.63 -17.42
C VAL A 5 -4.53 18.94 -17.35
N GLY A 6 -4.23 18.06 -18.31
CA GLY A 6 -2.93 17.39 -18.39
C GLY A 6 -1.79 18.36 -18.56
N SER A 7 -1.95 19.38 -19.43
CA SER A 7 -0.97 20.45 -19.62
C SER A 7 -0.78 21.29 -18.34
N ALA A 8 -1.87 21.63 -17.63
CA ALA A 8 -1.80 22.35 -16.37
C ALA A 8 -1.07 21.56 -15.25
N LEU A 9 -1.09 20.23 -15.32
CA LEU A 9 -0.39 19.33 -14.40
C LEU A 9 1.04 18.96 -14.87
N GLY A 10 1.48 19.50 -16.02
CA GLY A 10 2.79 19.18 -16.57
C GLY A 10 2.94 17.75 -17.10
N LEU A 11 1.81 17.06 -17.38
CA LEU A 11 1.82 15.70 -17.90
C LEU A 11 2.07 15.69 -19.42
N PRO A 12 2.83 14.73 -19.94
CA PRO A 12 3.02 14.59 -21.38
C PRO A 12 1.67 14.31 -22.07
N PRO A 13 1.40 14.89 -23.25
CA PRO A 13 0.13 14.71 -23.97
C PRO A 13 -0.23 13.23 -24.23
N ALA A 14 0.77 12.39 -24.44
CA ALA A 14 0.59 10.95 -24.64
C ALA A 14 0.06 10.21 -23.40
N SER A 15 0.16 10.81 -22.22
CA SER A 15 -0.36 10.26 -20.96
C SER A 15 -1.80 10.67 -20.66
N CYS A 16 -2.42 11.49 -21.52
CA CYS A 16 -3.74 12.05 -21.34
C CYS A 16 -4.68 11.57 -22.43
N VAL A 17 -5.54 10.61 -22.11
CA VAL A 17 -6.57 10.10 -23.02
C VAL A 17 -7.94 10.59 -22.54
N GLY A 18 -8.66 11.30 -23.42
CA GLY A 18 -10.00 11.80 -23.14
C GLY A 18 -11.07 10.98 -23.86
N GLY A 19 -12.23 10.79 -23.21
CA GLY A 19 -13.38 10.13 -23.82
C GLY A 19 -13.21 8.61 -24.02
N ALA A 20 -12.30 7.98 -23.33
CA ALA A 20 -12.08 6.54 -23.40
C ALA A 20 -13.33 5.76 -22.96
N ALA A 21 -13.77 4.81 -23.79
CA ALA A 21 -14.85 3.90 -23.46
C ALA A 21 -14.44 2.94 -22.30
N PRO A 22 -15.42 2.38 -21.54
CA PRO A 22 -15.11 1.45 -20.45
C PRO A 22 -14.21 0.28 -20.87
N GLU A 23 -14.46 -0.29 -22.06
CA GLU A 23 -13.69 -1.40 -22.61
C GLU A 23 -12.25 -0.99 -22.96
N GLU A 24 -12.06 0.25 -23.38
CA GLU A 24 -10.73 0.80 -23.70
C GLU A 24 -9.93 0.99 -22.41
N LYS A 25 -10.54 1.52 -21.34
CA LYS A 25 -9.92 1.65 -20.02
C LYS A 25 -9.48 0.29 -19.49
N LEU A 26 -10.34 -0.73 -19.60
CA LEU A 26 -10.02 -2.10 -19.20
C LEU A 26 -8.81 -2.63 -19.96
N ARG A 27 -8.78 -2.50 -21.30
CA ARG A 27 -7.63 -2.95 -22.13
C ARG A 27 -6.32 -2.27 -21.74
N VAL A 28 -6.38 -0.96 -21.46
CA VAL A 28 -5.19 -0.21 -21.01
C VAL A 28 -4.68 -0.75 -19.68
N VAL A 29 -5.57 -0.94 -18.70
CA VAL A 29 -5.20 -1.49 -17.39
C VAL A 29 -4.60 -2.89 -17.52
N GLU A 30 -5.21 -3.77 -18.32
CA GLU A 30 -4.68 -5.12 -18.56
C GLU A 30 -3.31 -5.11 -19.24
N ALA A 31 -3.11 -4.22 -20.23
CA ALA A 31 -1.83 -4.07 -20.91
C ALA A 31 -0.73 -3.57 -19.96
N MET A 32 -1.04 -2.58 -19.13
CA MET A 32 -0.11 -2.05 -18.13
C MET A 32 0.21 -3.08 -17.03
N ARG A 33 -0.78 -3.90 -16.62
CA ARG A 33 -0.60 -4.95 -15.61
C ARG A 33 0.39 -6.04 -16.05
N ARG A 34 0.51 -6.29 -17.35
CA ARG A 34 1.54 -7.20 -17.88
C ARG A 34 2.96 -6.65 -17.74
N GLN A 35 3.11 -5.34 -17.57
CA GLN A 35 4.39 -4.65 -17.45
C GLN A 35 4.76 -4.37 -15.98
N GLY A 36 3.77 -4.37 -15.06
CA GLY A 36 4.01 -4.09 -13.65
C GLY A 36 2.74 -3.93 -12.83
N THR A 37 2.91 -3.44 -11.60
CA THR A 37 1.81 -3.16 -10.69
C THR A 37 1.04 -1.91 -11.15
N VAL A 38 -0.27 -2.03 -11.28
CA VAL A 38 -1.17 -0.95 -11.69
C VAL A 38 -2.13 -0.59 -10.56
N VAL A 39 -2.22 0.68 -10.26
CA VAL A 39 -3.26 1.24 -9.39
C VAL A 39 -4.27 1.98 -10.27
N MET A 40 -5.52 1.53 -10.26
CA MET A 40 -6.62 2.20 -10.96
C MET A 40 -7.47 2.96 -9.96
N VAL A 41 -7.69 4.24 -10.24
CA VAL A 41 -8.52 5.13 -9.41
C VAL A 41 -9.72 5.57 -10.24
N GLY A 42 -10.93 5.39 -9.74
CA GLY A 42 -12.15 5.74 -10.47
C GLY A 42 -13.39 5.86 -9.57
N ASP A 43 -14.48 6.34 -10.14
CA ASP A 43 -15.76 6.51 -9.45
C ASP A 43 -16.65 5.25 -9.53
N GLY A 44 -16.29 4.28 -10.35
CA GLY A 44 -16.95 2.99 -10.48
C GLY A 44 -18.19 2.97 -11.38
N VAL A 45 -18.67 4.10 -11.90
CA VAL A 45 -19.84 4.09 -12.79
C VAL A 45 -19.49 3.44 -14.13
N ASN A 46 -18.38 3.89 -14.73
CA ASN A 46 -17.87 3.38 -16.01
C ASN A 46 -16.50 2.72 -15.86
N ASP A 47 -15.99 2.62 -14.65
CA ASP A 47 -14.62 2.21 -14.36
C ASP A 47 -14.56 0.89 -13.58
N ALA A 48 -15.70 0.31 -13.18
CA ALA A 48 -15.77 -0.87 -12.32
C ALA A 48 -14.95 -2.05 -12.87
N ALA A 49 -15.03 -2.34 -14.16
CA ALA A 49 -14.27 -3.41 -14.79
C ALA A 49 -12.76 -3.14 -14.79
N ALA A 50 -12.35 -1.90 -15.05
CA ALA A 50 -10.94 -1.49 -15.03
C ALA A 50 -10.38 -1.48 -13.59
N ILE A 51 -11.20 -1.06 -12.59
CA ILE A 51 -10.86 -1.11 -11.17
C ILE A 51 -10.64 -2.56 -10.73
N ALA A 52 -11.57 -3.47 -11.07
CA ALA A 52 -11.45 -4.89 -10.74
C ALA A 52 -10.26 -5.59 -11.43
N ALA A 53 -9.89 -5.15 -12.63
CA ALA A 53 -8.76 -5.71 -13.38
C ALA A 53 -7.39 -5.19 -12.93
N ALA A 54 -7.32 -4.11 -12.16
CA ALA A 54 -6.09 -3.53 -11.67
C ALA A 54 -5.38 -4.43 -10.64
N SER A 55 -4.14 -4.11 -10.29
CA SER A 55 -3.45 -4.75 -9.17
C SER A 55 -3.95 -4.23 -7.83
N VAL A 56 -4.37 -2.95 -7.81
CA VAL A 56 -5.08 -2.30 -6.71
C VAL A 56 -6.11 -1.38 -7.30
N GLY A 57 -7.37 -1.62 -6.98
CA GLY A 57 -8.51 -0.79 -7.35
C GLY A 57 -8.85 0.20 -6.25
N VAL A 58 -8.95 1.48 -6.58
CA VAL A 58 -9.28 2.55 -5.63
C VAL A 58 -10.55 3.27 -6.07
N GLY A 59 -11.58 3.19 -5.26
CA GLY A 59 -12.82 3.93 -5.44
C GLY A 59 -12.76 5.31 -4.76
N VAL A 60 -13.24 6.33 -5.46
CA VAL A 60 -13.30 7.69 -4.92
C VAL A 60 -14.63 7.97 -4.21
N HIS A 61 -14.61 8.94 -3.30
CA HIS A 61 -15.80 9.40 -2.59
C HIS A 61 -16.91 9.85 -3.56
N GLY A 62 -18.16 9.42 -3.27
CA GLY A 62 -19.31 9.71 -4.12
C GLY A 62 -19.45 8.80 -5.34
N GLY A 63 -18.57 7.80 -5.49
CA GLY A 63 -18.68 6.78 -6.53
C GLY A 63 -19.88 5.84 -6.31
N ALA A 64 -20.26 5.13 -7.37
CA ALA A 64 -21.39 4.20 -7.36
C ALA A 64 -21.17 3.02 -6.38
N GLU A 65 -22.26 2.39 -5.92
CA GLU A 65 -22.21 1.18 -5.10
C GLU A 65 -21.39 0.06 -5.74
N ALA A 66 -21.39 -0.03 -7.06
CA ALA A 66 -20.56 -0.96 -7.83
C ALA A 66 -19.06 -0.77 -7.53
N CYS A 67 -18.61 0.44 -7.24
CA CYS A 67 -17.24 0.74 -6.86
C CYS A 67 -16.88 0.17 -5.49
N LEU A 68 -17.81 0.23 -4.53
CA LEU A 68 -17.63 -0.36 -3.20
C LEU A 68 -17.46 -1.88 -3.23
N ALA A 69 -18.11 -2.54 -4.21
CA ALA A 69 -18.06 -3.98 -4.36
C ALA A 69 -16.80 -4.47 -5.10
N THR A 70 -16.15 -3.62 -5.90
CA THR A 70 -15.04 -4.00 -6.78
C THR A 70 -13.69 -3.40 -6.39
N ALA A 71 -13.68 -2.30 -5.64
CA ALA A 71 -12.45 -1.63 -5.23
C ALA A 71 -11.84 -2.27 -3.98
N ASP A 72 -10.51 -2.41 -3.97
CA ASP A 72 -9.75 -2.86 -2.80
C ASP A 72 -9.69 -1.78 -1.70
N VAL A 73 -9.75 -0.52 -2.12
CA VAL A 73 -9.70 0.65 -1.23
C VAL A 73 -10.78 1.65 -1.63
N TYR A 74 -11.50 2.20 -0.66
CA TYR A 74 -12.46 3.27 -0.88
C TYR A 74 -12.03 4.53 -0.13
N LEU A 75 -11.94 5.65 -0.86
CA LEU A 75 -11.62 6.96 -0.29
C LEU A 75 -12.88 7.61 0.29
N ALA A 76 -13.04 7.61 1.59
CA ALA A 76 -14.23 8.11 2.27
C ALA A 76 -14.35 9.66 2.25
N ARG A 77 -13.29 10.36 1.89
CA ARG A 77 -13.27 11.84 1.82
C ARG A 77 -13.10 12.29 0.37
N PRO A 78 -13.72 13.42 -0.04
CA PRO A 78 -13.57 13.97 -1.38
C PRO A 78 -12.14 14.45 -1.66
N GLY A 79 -11.80 14.52 -2.94
CA GLY A 79 -10.51 14.98 -3.43
C GLY A 79 -9.43 13.92 -3.50
N LEU A 80 -8.23 14.30 -3.94
CA LEU A 80 -7.08 13.41 -4.14
C LEU A 80 -6.13 13.35 -2.92
N THR A 81 -6.31 14.22 -1.95
CA THR A 81 -5.49 14.22 -0.71
C THR A 81 -5.50 12.87 0.02
N PRO A 82 -6.65 12.16 0.15
CA PRO A 82 -6.66 10.84 0.76
C PRO A 82 -5.80 9.80 0.01
N LEU A 83 -5.70 9.91 -1.32
CA LEU A 83 -4.85 9.03 -2.13
C LEU A 83 -3.36 9.25 -1.84
N VAL A 84 -2.92 10.52 -1.73
CA VAL A 84 -1.54 10.83 -1.34
C VAL A 84 -1.22 10.27 0.04
N ARG A 85 -2.10 10.46 1.01
CA ARG A 85 -1.94 9.90 2.36
C ARG A 85 -1.91 8.38 2.39
N LEU A 86 -2.72 7.74 1.55
CA LEU A 86 -2.72 6.29 1.40
C LEU A 86 -1.36 5.79 0.92
N THR A 87 -0.79 6.41 -0.11
CA THR A 87 0.52 6.00 -0.66
C THR A 87 1.66 6.24 0.32
N GLU A 88 1.66 7.38 1.01
CA GLU A 88 2.64 7.68 2.07
C GLU A 88 2.52 6.72 3.25
N GLY A 89 1.29 6.45 3.70
CA GLY A 89 1.02 5.50 4.78
C GLY A 89 1.46 4.08 4.43
N ALA A 90 1.19 3.63 3.21
CA ALA A 90 1.64 2.35 2.68
C ALA A 90 3.17 2.26 2.66
N ALA A 91 3.86 3.30 2.16
CA ALA A 91 5.32 3.34 2.15
C ALA A 91 5.92 3.27 3.56
N ARG A 92 5.36 4.01 4.52
CA ARG A 92 5.78 3.95 5.94
C ARG A 92 5.54 2.57 6.55
N THR A 93 4.39 1.95 6.26
CA THR A 93 4.07 0.60 6.74
C THR A 93 5.09 -0.42 6.23
N ILE A 94 5.43 -0.39 4.94
CA ILE A 94 6.45 -1.27 4.37
C ILE A 94 7.83 -1.03 5.03
N ALA A 95 8.20 0.21 5.29
CA ALA A 95 9.46 0.53 5.98
C ALA A 95 9.49 -0.04 7.41
N ILE A 96 8.38 0.06 8.15
CA ILE A 96 8.25 -0.53 9.49
C ILE A 96 8.37 -2.05 9.43
N ILE A 97 7.67 -2.70 8.49
CA ILE A 97 7.73 -4.16 8.31
C ILE A 97 9.16 -4.60 8.00
N ARG A 98 9.83 -3.96 7.04
CA ARG A 98 11.22 -4.28 6.68
C ARG A 98 12.18 -4.13 7.86
N ARG A 99 12.04 -3.05 8.63
CA ARG A 99 12.84 -2.83 9.84
C ARG A 99 12.61 -3.94 10.87
N ASN A 100 11.37 -4.31 11.12
CA ASN A 100 11.03 -5.34 12.09
C ASN A 100 11.56 -6.73 11.67
N ILE A 101 11.45 -7.06 10.38
CA ILE A 101 12.01 -8.31 9.83
C ILE A 101 13.53 -8.32 9.95
N ALA A 102 14.21 -7.23 9.56
CA ALA A 102 15.66 -7.13 9.65
C ALA A 102 16.15 -7.27 11.12
N PHE A 103 15.46 -6.63 12.05
CA PHE A 103 15.73 -6.76 13.49
C PHE A 103 15.55 -8.20 13.96
N SER A 104 14.45 -8.86 13.60
CA SER A 104 14.16 -10.24 13.96
C SER A 104 15.20 -11.21 13.42
N ILE A 105 15.58 -11.07 12.15
CA ILE A 105 16.62 -11.91 11.53
C ILE A 105 17.97 -11.70 12.22
N GLY A 106 18.38 -10.45 12.43
CA GLY A 106 19.63 -10.12 13.12
C GLY A 106 19.70 -10.72 14.53
N TYR A 107 18.62 -10.56 15.29
CA TYR A 107 18.52 -11.13 16.63
C TYR A 107 18.62 -12.66 16.63
N ASN A 108 17.94 -13.34 15.69
CA ASN A 108 17.97 -14.78 15.57
C ASN A 108 19.37 -15.30 15.16
N ILE A 109 20.06 -14.59 14.24
CA ILE A 109 21.43 -14.96 13.84
C ILE A 109 22.37 -14.83 15.03
N ILE A 110 22.31 -13.75 15.80
CA ILE A 110 23.12 -13.55 17.00
C ILE A 110 22.85 -14.67 18.01
N GLY A 111 21.58 -14.94 18.31
CA GLY A 111 21.18 -15.99 19.24
C GLY A 111 21.67 -17.39 18.83
N ALA A 112 21.51 -17.73 17.54
CA ALA A 112 21.99 -18.99 16.99
C ALA A 112 23.52 -19.12 17.10
N THR A 113 24.25 -18.06 16.75
CA THR A 113 25.72 -18.03 16.85
C THR A 113 26.18 -18.26 18.30
N LEU A 114 25.57 -17.55 19.26
CA LEU A 114 25.89 -17.71 20.67
C LEU A 114 25.55 -19.11 21.22
N ALA A 115 24.48 -19.72 20.71
CA ALA A 115 24.11 -21.09 21.04
C ALA A 115 25.10 -22.12 20.51
N VAL A 116 25.50 -21.99 19.22
CA VAL A 116 26.46 -22.90 18.57
C VAL A 116 27.85 -22.79 19.20
N THR A 117 28.27 -21.60 19.62
CA THR A 117 29.54 -21.37 20.31
C THR A 117 29.52 -21.83 21.78
N GLY A 118 28.38 -22.31 22.28
CA GLY A 118 28.24 -22.74 23.68
C GLY A 118 28.27 -21.59 24.71
N THR A 119 28.18 -20.35 24.25
CA THR A 119 28.23 -19.16 25.12
C THR A 119 26.95 -18.99 25.93
N ILE A 120 25.81 -19.48 25.42
CA ILE A 120 24.52 -19.45 26.11
C ILE A 120 23.98 -20.85 26.32
N THR A 121 23.33 -21.07 27.47
CA THR A 121 22.64 -22.33 27.75
C THR A 121 21.31 -22.43 27.01
N PRO A 122 20.81 -23.66 26.76
CA PRO A 122 19.47 -23.83 26.13
C PRO A 122 18.35 -23.12 26.90
N LEU A 123 18.46 -23.03 28.22
CA LEU A 123 17.50 -22.30 29.05
C LEU A 123 17.47 -20.80 28.75
N VAL A 124 18.66 -20.19 28.63
CA VAL A 124 18.77 -18.77 28.24
C VAL A 124 18.20 -18.53 26.85
N ALA A 125 18.50 -19.39 25.88
CA ALA A 125 17.95 -19.32 24.53
C ALA A 125 16.40 -19.40 24.53
N ALA A 126 15.82 -20.29 25.33
CA ALA A 126 14.37 -20.47 25.45
C ALA A 126 13.66 -19.22 26.01
N VAL A 127 14.33 -18.43 26.86
CA VAL A 127 13.79 -17.16 27.39
C VAL A 127 13.98 -16.02 26.40
N LEU A 128 15.10 -15.99 25.70
CA LEU A 128 15.41 -14.90 24.74
C LEU A 128 14.48 -14.90 23.53
N MET A 129 14.05 -16.08 23.02
CA MET A 129 13.15 -16.16 21.86
C MET A 129 11.81 -15.44 22.07
N PRO A 130 11.01 -15.70 23.14
CA PRO A 130 9.79 -14.96 23.40
C PRO A 130 10.03 -13.46 23.61
N LEU A 131 11.15 -13.08 24.22
CA LEU A 131 11.50 -11.68 24.47
C LEU A 131 11.72 -10.91 23.16
N SER A 132 12.36 -11.53 22.17
CA SER A 132 12.51 -10.95 20.82
C SER A 132 11.15 -10.70 20.16
N SER A 133 10.25 -11.68 20.21
CA SER A 133 8.90 -11.55 19.64
C SER A 133 8.12 -10.43 20.33
N LEU A 134 8.20 -10.34 21.65
CA LEU A 134 7.55 -9.28 22.41
C LEU A 134 8.09 -7.90 22.03
N THR A 135 9.40 -7.77 21.86
CA THR A 135 10.02 -6.52 21.43
C THR A 135 9.54 -6.07 20.06
N VAL A 136 9.43 -6.98 19.08
CA VAL A 136 8.90 -6.68 17.74
C VAL A 136 7.44 -6.24 17.81
N VAL A 137 6.61 -6.92 18.61
CA VAL A 137 5.20 -6.56 18.81
C VAL A 137 5.06 -5.17 19.43
N LEU A 138 5.80 -4.87 20.49
CA LEU A 138 5.79 -3.58 21.14
C LEU A 138 6.30 -2.46 20.22
N ALA A 139 7.37 -2.70 19.46
CA ALA A 139 7.89 -1.77 18.47
C ALA A 139 6.89 -1.51 17.33
N SER A 140 6.14 -2.53 16.92
CA SER A 140 5.08 -2.42 15.92
C SER A 140 3.90 -1.60 16.44
N TRP A 141 3.51 -1.84 17.69
CA TRP A 141 2.41 -1.10 18.35
C TRP A 141 2.73 0.39 18.51
N SER A 142 3.96 0.73 18.88
CA SER A 142 4.39 2.13 19.02
C SER A 142 4.58 2.86 17.69
N SER A 143 4.59 2.13 16.57
CA SER A 143 4.80 2.70 15.24
C SER A 143 3.47 3.17 14.63
N THR A 144 3.38 4.45 14.25
CA THR A 144 2.20 5.04 13.61
C THR A 144 2.42 5.19 12.12
N SER A 145 1.66 4.45 11.29
CA SER A 145 1.74 4.55 9.82
C SER A 145 0.89 5.69 9.27
N PHE A 146 -0.25 5.97 9.91
CA PHE A 146 -1.17 7.05 9.54
C PHE A 146 -1.28 8.04 10.68
N THR A 147 -1.06 9.32 10.40
CA THR A 147 -1.26 10.39 11.37
C THR A 147 -2.76 10.62 11.57
N ARG A 148 -3.27 10.46 12.79
CA ARG A 148 -4.63 10.89 13.11
C ARG A 148 -4.70 12.40 12.95
N GLU A 149 -5.53 12.88 12.01
CA GLU A 149 -5.96 14.28 12.07
C GLU A 149 -6.77 14.48 13.33
N ARG A 150 -6.32 15.39 14.19
CA ARG A 150 -7.24 16.08 15.09
C ARG A 150 -8.14 16.93 14.18
N GLU A 151 -9.41 16.60 14.14
CA GLU A 151 -10.44 17.46 13.59
C GLU A 151 -10.38 18.78 14.36
N SER A 152 -9.99 19.84 13.67
CA SER A 152 -10.16 21.23 14.09
C SER A 152 -11.20 21.88 13.22
#